data_a4591efa82418f6f48986c89a6442fd2
#
_entry.id   a4591efa82418f6f48986c89a6442fd2
#
_cell.length_a   1.000
_cell.length_b   1.000
_cell.length_c   1.000
_cell.angle_alpha   90.00
_cell.angle_beta   90.00
_cell.angle_gamma   90.00
#
_symmetry.space_group_name_H-M   'P 1'
#
loop_
_entity.id
_entity.type
_entity.pdbx_description
1 polymer ?
#
loop_
_entity_poly.entity_id
_entity_poly.type
_entity_poly.pdbx_seq_one_letter_code
_entity_poly.pdbx_strand_id
1 'polypeptide(L)'
;TMHGDTAIIDLGQNIAGWLKMRVENAASGDSIKIRFAETLTPDGRLYRENLRHALTTDCYVADGTEKGKWWNPTFVYHGFRYAEITGLRSPKKEDFIGEVVSDEMEKTGTFACSDTILNKVYHNAEWGILANYKGMPVDCPQRDERQPWLGDRTRGCLGESFIFDNNLLYNKWDRDITEAQREDGCIPDVAPAYWNYYSDNITWPAA
;
A
#
# COMPACT_ATOMS: atom_id res chain seq x y z
N THR A 1 -10.30 13.11 14.04
CA THR A 1 -9.94 13.87 15.27
C THR A 1 -9.12 15.09 14.88
N MET A 2 -9.34 16.20 15.56
CA MET A 2 -8.55 17.44 15.37
C MET A 2 -7.55 17.59 16.52
N HIS A 3 -6.31 17.94 16.18
CA HIS A 3 -5.25 18.31 17.11
C HIS A 3 -4.68 19.69 16.69
N GLY A 4 -5.25 20.78 17.21
CA GLY A 4 -4.96 22.12 16.71
C GLY A 4 -5.36 22.27 15.24
N ASP A 5 -4.41 22.69 14.39
CA ASP A 5 -4.60 22.84 12.93
C ASP A 5 -4.39 21.53 12.14
N THR A 6 -4.22 20.41 12.84
CA THR A 6 -3.96 19.10 12.24
C THR A 6 -5.19 18.22 12.35
N ALA A 7 -5.63 17.66 11.23
CA ALA A 7 -6.70 16.66 11.20
C ALA A 7 -6.11 15.25 11.07
N ILE A 8 -6.59 14.32 11.89
CA ILE A 8 -6.29 12.87 11.72
C ILE A 8 -7.56 12.18 11.26
N ILE A 9 -7.46 11.55 10.10
CA ILE A 9 -8.49 10.74 9.47
C ILE A 9 -8.19 9.27 9.74
N ASP A 10 -9.17 8.52 10.25
CA ASP A 10 -9.13 7.06 10.36
C ASP A 10 -10.05 6.48 9.28
N LEU A 11 -9.50 5.70 8.37
CA LEU A 11 -10.28 5.00 7.33
C LEU A 11 -11.05 3.80 7.87
N GLY A 12 -10.74 3.34 9.09
CA GLY A 12 -11.33 2.13 9.68
C GLY A 12 -10.73 0.82 9.15
N GLN A 13 -10.02 0.88 8.03
CA GLN A 13 -9.35 -0.25 7.37
C GLN A 13 -7.94 0.15 6.97
N ASN A 14 -6.98 -0.75 7.17
CA ASN A 14 -5.62 -0.59 6.62
C ASN A 14 -5.68 -0.94 5.13
N ILE A 15 -5.24 -0.02 4.26
CA ILE A 15 -5.29 -0.16 2.81
C ILE A 15 -3.92 0.12 2.20
N ALA A 16 -3.71 -0.34 0.97
CA ALA A 16 -2.67 0.20 0.10
C ALA A 16 -3.34 1.05 -1.00
N GLY A 17 -2.93 2.31 -1.10
CA GLY A 17 -3.56 3.26 -2.02
C GLY A 17 -3.17 4.70 -1.70
N TRP A 18 -4.09 5.59 -1.90
CA TRP A 18 -3.92 7.01 -1.60
C TRP A 18 -5.17 7.62 -0.96
N LEU A 19 -4.99 8.81 -0.41
CA LEU A 19 -6.11 9.62 0.08
C LEU A 19 -6.48 10.63 -1.00
N LYS A 20 -7.70 10.54 -1.51
CA LYS A 20 -8.31 11.57 -2.35
C LYS A 20 -8.91 12.65 -1.45
N MET A 21 -8.61 13.89 -1.75
CA MET A 21 -8.94 15.04 -0.92
C MET A 21 -9.72 16.07 -1.74
N ARG A 22 -10.77 16.65 -1.13
CA ARG A 22 -11.46 17.79 -1.70
C ARG A 22 -10.88 19.08 -1.13
N VAL A 23 -10.40 19.94 -2.00
CA VAL A 23 -9.79 21.22 -1.61
C VAL A 23 -10.78 22.35 -1.82
N GLU A 24 -11.08 23.05 -0.75
CA GLU A 24 -11.89 24.27 -0.77
C GLU A 24 -11.12 25.42 -0.11
N ASN A 25 -11.32 26.62 -0.61
CA ASN A 25 -10.84 27.87 0.02
C ASN A 25 -9.33 27.92 0.30
N ALA A 26 -8.52 27.27 -0.54
CA ALA A 26 -7.07 27.40 -0.48
C ALA A 26 -6.63 28.64 -1.29
N ALA A 27 -5.67 29.39 -0.75
CA ALA A 27 -5.06 30.50 -1.47
C ALA A 27 -3.91 29.99 -2.36
N SER A 28 -3.59 30.70 -3.42
CA SER A 28 -2.44 30.36 -4.26
C SER A 28 -1.17 30.31 -3.42
N GLY A 29 -0.44 29.18 -3.53
CA GLY A 29 0.76 28.90 -2.75
C GLY A 29 0.52 28.20 -1.41
N ASP A 30 -0.73 28.04 -0.95
CA ASP A 30 -1.04 27.24 0.24
C ASP A 30 -0.57 25.80 0.01
N SER A 31 0.15 25.25 1.00
CA SER A 31 0.69 23.89 0.94
C SER A 31 -0.09 23.00 1.91
N ILE A 32 -0.74 21.98 1.37
CA ILE A 32 -1.44 20.95 2.14
C ILE A 32 -0.58 19.71 2.15
N LYS A 33 -0.21 19.23 3.35
CA LYS A 33 0.58 18.01 3.52
C LYS A 33 -0.28 16.91 4.11
N ILE A 34 -0.13 15.71 3.55
CA ILE A 34 -0.78 14.49 4.02
C ILE A 34 0.32 13.51 4.41
N ARG A 35 0.34 13.09 5.67
CA ARG A 35 1.26 12.05 6.16
C ARG A 35 0.48 10.79 6.50
N PHE A 36 1.09 9.64 6.31
CA PHE A 36 0.41 8.36 6.42
C PHE A 36 1.06 7.46 7.47
N ALA A 37 0.24 6.64 8.13
CA ALA A 37 0.68 5.57 9.02
C ALA A 37 -0.39 4.47 9.15
N GLU A 38 0.03 3.27 9.56
CA GLU A 38 -0.86 2.13 9.82
C GLU A 38 -1.43 2.16 11.24
N THR A 39 -0.72 2.78 12.18
CA THR A 39 -1.09 2.82 13.60
C THR A 39 -0.88 4.22 14.18
N LEU A 40 -1.46 4.43 15.36
CA LEU A 40 -1.26 5.64 16.15
C LEU A 40 -0.41 5.31 17.40
N THR A 41 0.27 6.32 17.88
CA THR A 41 0.88 6.34 19.22
C THR A 41 -0.20 6.44 20.30
N PRO A 42 0.10 6.12 21.56
CA PRO A 42 -0.87 6.22 22.66
C PRO A 42 -1.50 7.62 22.85
N ASP A 43 -0.79 8.68 22.47
CA ASP A 43 -1.27 10.06 22.48
C ASP A 43 -2.04 10.46 21.20
N GLY A 44 -2.32 9.50 20.31
CA GLY A 44 -3.18 9.67 19.14
C GLY A 44 -2.49 10.30 17.92
N ARG A 45 -1.16 10.35 17.88
CA ARG A 45 -0.39 10.81 16.72
C ARG A 45 -0.02 9.66 15.80
N LEU A 46 0.40 9.93 14.58
CA LEU A 46 0.89 8.90 13.67
C LEU A 46 2.14 8.22 14.23
N TYR A 47 2.11 6.88 14.31
CA TYR A 47 3.31 6.09 14.58
C TYR A 47 4.01 5.78 13.25
N ARG A 48 5.22 6.28 13.06
CA ARG A 48 5.96 6.20 11.79
C ARG A 48 7.35 5.59 11.90
N GLU A 49 7.78 5.18 13.09
CA GLU A 49 9.11 4.59 13.31
C GLU A 49 9.31 3.26 12.56
N ASN A 50 8.22 2.49 12.37
CA ASN A 50 8.22 1.25 11.60
C ASN A 50 8.37 1.44 10.09
N LEU A 51 8.28 2.66 9.59
CA LEU A 51 8.34 2.97 8.15
C LEU A 51 9.77 3.13 7.64
N ARG A 52 10.76 2.99 8.50
CA ARG A 52 12.19 3.16 8.20
C ARG A 52 12.46 4.57 7.62
N HIS A 53 12.97 4.66 6.38
CA HIS A 53 13.28 5.93 5.70
C HIS A 53 12.18 6.39 4.74
N ALA A 54 11.09 5.65 4.62
CA ALA A 54 9.98 6.01 3.76
C ALA A 54 9.37 7.37 4.19
N LEU A 55 9.32 8.32 3.27
CA LEU A 55 8.79 9.65 3.56
C LEU A 55 7.29 9.61 3.86
N THR A 56 6.53 8.72 3.20
CA THR A 56 5.08 8.53 3.35
C THR A 56 4.33 9.85 3.53
N THR A 57 4.59 10.77 2.60
CA THR A 57 4.07 12.13 2.65
C THR A 57 3.75 12.61 1.24
N ASP A 58 2.51 13.05 1.04
CA ASP A 58 2.09 13.76 -0.16
C ASP A 58 1.97 15.25 0.14
N CYS A 59 2.17 16.07 -0.88
CA CYS A 59 2.06 17.51 -0.78
C CYS A 59 1.27 18.04 -1.97
N TYR A 60 0.23 18.79 -1.70
CA TYR A 60 -0.53 19.55 -2.67
C TYR A 60 -0.26 21.03 -2.48
N VAL A 61 0.11 21.71 -3.56
CA VAL A 61 0.25 23.18 -3.56
C VAL A 61 -0.90 23.78 -4.35
N ALA A 62 -1.69 24.59 -3.69
CA ALA A 62 -2.87 25.21 -4.27
C ALA A 62 -2.51 26.30 -5.29
N ASP A 63 -3.28 26.38 -6.36
CA ASP A 63 -3.16 27.45 -7.38
C ASP A 63 -4.09 28.64 -7.08
N GLY A 64 -5.00 28.50 -6.09
CA GLY A 64 -5.98 29.51 -5.69
C GLY A 64 -7.28 29.47 -6.47
N THR A 65 -7.46 28.48 -7.35
CA THR A 65 -8.70 28.29 -8.13
C THR A 65 -9.59 27.18 -7.58
N GLU A 66 -9.16 26.52 -6.50
CA GLU A 66 -9.87 25.42 -5.88
C GLU A 66 -11.22 25.86 -5.31
N LYS A 67 -12.28 25.26 -5.83
CA LYS A 67 -13.66 25.45 -5.37
C LYS A 67 -14.33 24.08 -5.23
N GLY A 68 -13.87 23.29 -4.26
CA GLY A 68 -14.32 21.93 -4.05
C GLY A 68 -13.70 20.94 -5.06
N LYS A 69 -12.53 21.24 -5.59
CA LYS A 69 -11.77 20.36 -6.49
C LYS A 69 -11.28 19.12 -5.76
N TRP A 70 -11.55 17.97 -6.32
CA TRP A 70 -10.98 16.72 -5.86
C TRP A 70 -9.56 16.54 -6.41
N TRP A 71 -8.65 16.18 -5.53
CA TRP A 71 -7.26 15.88 -5.87
C TRP A 71 -6.84 14.55 -5.26
N ASN A 72 -6.03 13.81 -5.97
CA ASN A 72 -5.26 12.67 -5.50
C ASN A 72 -3.87 12.69 -6.14
N PRO A 73 -2.85 12.08 -5.51
CA PRO A 73 -1.53 11.98 -6.11
C PRO A 73 -1.53 11.06 -7.32
N THR A 74 -0.50 11.16 -8.17
CA THR A 74 -0.26 10.28 -9.32
C THR A 74 1.06 9.55 -9.16
N PHE A 75 1.10 8.26 -9.59
CA PHE A 75 2.29 7.41 -9.57
C PHE A 75 2.89 7.16 -8.16
N VAL A 76 2.10 7.29 -7.12
CA VAL A 76 2.48 6.99 -5.74
C VAL A 76 1.34 6.25 -5.04
N TYR A 77 1.68 5.36 -4.12
CA TYR A 77 0.73 4.77 -3.19
C TYR A 77 1.38 4.60 -1.81
N HIS A 78 0.57 4.47 -0.78
CA HIS A 78 0.98 4.27 0.60
C HIS A 78 0.23 3.09 1.21
N GLY A 79 0.84 2.40 2.18
CA GLY A 79 0.15 1.48 3.07
C GLY A 79 -0.25 2.23 4.35
N PHE A 80 -1.55 2.36 4.62
CA PHE A 80 -2.00 3.16 5.75
C PHE A 80 -3.45 2.87 6.16
N ARG A 81 -3.73 3.16 7.41
CA ARG A 81 -5.09 3.30 7.94
C ARG A 81 -5.37 4.76 8.34
N TYR A 82 -4.34 5.44 8.80
CA TYR A 82 -4.46 6.81 9.32
C TYR A 82 -3.74 7.80 8.40
N ALA A 83 -4.38 8.93 8.16
CA ALA A 83 -3.79 10.06 7.45
C ALA A 83 -3.85 11.31 8.31
N GLU A 84 -2.74 12.02 8.42
CA GLU A 84 -2.61 13.30 9.09
C GLU A 84 -2.54 14.41 8.05
N ILE A 85 -3.46 15.35 8.13
CA ILE A 85 -3.58 16.46 7.19
C ILE A 85 -3.24 17.78 7.89
N THR A 86 -2.33 18.53 7.29
CA THR A 86 -1.98 19.89 7.74
C THR A 86 -2.10 20.88 6.58
N GLY A 87 -2.44 22.13 6.89
CA GLY A 87 -2.57 23.19 5.89
C GLY A 87 -3.95 23.29 5.23
N LEU A 88 -4.86 22.36 5.49
CA LEU A 88 -6.23 22.41 4.99
C LEU A 88 -7.13 23.10 6.02
N ARG A 89 -7.85 24.13 5.58
CA ARG A 89 -8.75 24.90 6.44
C ARG A 89 -10.07 24.17 6.67
N SER A 90 -10.44 24.00 7.96
CA SER A 90 -11.73 23.41 8.36
C SER A 90 -12.09 22.10 7.64
N PRO A 91 -11.20 21.07 7.64
CA PRO A 91 -11.46 19.81 6.97
C PRO A 91 -12.68 19.09 7.55
N LYS A 92 -13.50 18.53 6.68
CA LYS A 92 -14.66 17.70 7.05
C LYS A 92 -14.41 16.26 6.64
N LYS A 93 -15.09 15.32 7.28
CA LYS A 93 -14.97 13.89 6.96
C LYS A 93 -15.27 13.61 5.48
N GLU A 94 -16.25 14.30 4.93
CA GLU A 94 -16.75 14.15 3.56
C GLU A 94 -15.75 14.68 2.50
N ASP A 95 -14.71 15.36 2.94
CA ASP A 95 -13.66 15.88 2.04
C ASP A 95 -12.57 14.85 1.75
N PHE A 96 -12.70 13.62 2.28
CA PHE A 96 -11.68 12.58 2.13
C PHE A 96 -12.27 11.25 1.71
N ILE A 97 -11.59 10.59 0.76
CA ILE A 97 -11.89 9.24 0.29
C ILE A 97 -10.59 8.46 0.24
N GLY A 98 -10.51 7.33 0.95
CA GLY A 98 -9.44 6.35 0.77
C GLY A 98 -9.69 5.55 -0.51
N GLU A 99 -8.81 5.66 -1.49
CA GLU A 99 -8.88 4.88 -2.73
C GLU A 99 -7.87 3.74 -2.66
N VAL A 100 -8.37 2.50 -2.77
CA VAL A 100 -7.54 1.29 -2.79
C VAL A 100 -6.92 1.13 -4.17
N VAL A 101 -5.63 0.82 -4.20
CA VAL A 101 -4.89 0.52 -5.43
C VAL A 101 -4.34 -0.90 -5.32
N SER A 102 -4.75 -1.77 -6.23
CA SER A 102 -4.26 -3.14 -6.34
C SER A 102 -4.37 -3.59 -7.79
N ASP A 103 -3.71 -4.70 -8.13
CA ASP A 103 -4.03 -5.38 -9.38
C ASP A 103 -5.49 -5.85 -9.35
N GLU A 104 -6.14 -5.83 -10.50
CA GLU A 104 -7.48 -6.35 -10.65
C GLU A 104 -7.42 -7.88 -10.66
N MET A 105 -8.04 -8.48 -9.65
CA MET A 105 -8.12 -9.93 -9.50
C MET A 105 -9.55 -10.30 -9.14
N GLU A 106 -10.12 -11.25 -9.89
CA GLU A 106 -11.43 -11.79 -9.56
C GLU A 106 -11.37 -12.57 -8.25
N LYS A 107 -12.39 -12.39 -7.41
CA LYS A 107 -12.50 -13.16 -6.17
C LYS A 107 -13.07 -14.54 -6.48
N THR A 108 -12.29 -15.58 -6.23
CA THR A 108 -12.63 -16.98 -6.54
C THR A 108 -13.16 -17.76 -5.36
N GLY A 109 -12.88 -17.30 -4.13
CA GLY A 109 -13.26 -18.00 -2.92
C GLY A 109 -13.85 -17.10 -1.85
N THR A 110 -14.68 -17.69 -1.00
CA THR A 110 -15.20 -17.04 0.20
C THR A 110 -15.17 -18.02 1.36
N PHE A 111 -14.96 -17.50 2.56
CA PHE A 111 -14.98 -18.27 3.79
C PHE A 111 -15.81 -17.56 4.85
N ALA A 112 -16.66 -18.32 5.53
CA ALA A 112 -17.38 -17.87 6.70
C ALA A 112 -17.66 -19.07 7.63
N CYS A 113 -17.52 -18.86 8.92
CA CYS A 113 -17.83 -19.87 9.94
C CYS A 113 -18.40 -19.20 11.21
N SER A 114 -18.79 -19.99 12.20
CA SER A 114 -19.31 -19.48 13.49
C SER A 114 -18.23 -18.82 14.36
N ASP A 115 -16.95 -19.08 14.11
CA ASP A 115 -15.84 -18.47 14.84
C ASP A 115 -15.50 -17.10 14.25
N THR A 116 -15.72 -16.07 15.04
CA THR A 116 -15.46 -14.68 14.63
C THR A 116 -13.99 -14.35 14.47
N ILE A 117 -13.10 -15.07 15.15
CA ILE A 117 -11.63 -14.87 15.03
C ILE A 117 -11.17 -15.40 13.68
N LEU A 118 -11.59 -16.58 13.28
CA LEU A 118 -11.27 -17.16 11.98
C LEU A 118 -11.78 -16.30 10.83
N ASN A 119 -13.00 -15.76 10.96
CA ASN A 119 -13.53 -14.83 9.96
C ASN A 119 -12.68 -13.55 9.84
N LYS A 120 -12.17 -13.02 10.96
CA LYS A 120 -11.25 -11.87 10.94
C LYS A 120 -9.89 -12.22 10.35
N VAL A 121 -9.37 -13.41 10.60
CA VAL A 121 -8.12 -13.88 9.99
C VAL A 121 -8.26 -13.93 8.47
N TYR A 122 -9.36 -14.52 7.99
CA TYR A 122 -9.66 -14.57 6.55
C TYR A 122 -9.76 -13.16 5.95
N HIS A 123 -10.54 -12.27 6.57
CA HIS A 123 -10.66 -10.87 6.14
C HIS A 123 -9.32 -10.14 6.10
N ASN A 124 -8.48 -10.33 7.12
CA ASN A 124 -7.16 -9.71 7.15
C ASN A 124 -6.24 -10.28 6.05
N ALA A 125 -6.35 -11.57 5.73
CA ALA A 125 -5.61 -12.18 4.63
C ALA A 125 -6.02 -11.58 3.27
N GLU A 126 -7.32 -11.40 3.01
CA GLU A 126 -7.81 -10.72 1.80
C GLU A 126 -7.18 -9.34 1.63
N TRP A 127 -7.25 -8.50 2.67
CA TRP A 127 -6.69 -7.15 2.63
C TRP A 127 -5.17 -7.14 2.52
N GLY A 128 -4.50 -8.10 3.16
CA GLY A 128 -3.05 -8.28 3.03
C GLY A 128 -2.62 -8.62 1.61
N ILE A 129 -3.37 -9.48 0.92
CA ILE A 129 -3.14 -9.84 -0.48
C ILE A 129 -3.33 -8.61 -1.38
N LEU A 130 -4.49 -7.95 -1.30
CA LEU A 130 -4.80 -6.75 -2.09
C LEU A 130 -3.78 -5.63 -1.87
N ALA A 131 -3.29 -5.48 -0.63
CA ALA A 131 -2.30 -4.47 -0.31
C ALA A 131 -0.93 -4.71 -0.96
N ASN A 132 -0.62 -5.96 -1.32
CA ASN A 132 0.72 -6.36 -1.77
C ASN A 132 0.81 -6.74 -3.26
N TYR A 133 -0.25 -6.54 -4.04
CA TYR A 133 -0.24 -6.79 -5.48
C TYR A 133 -0.33 -5.49 -6.28
N LYS A 134 0.77 -5.15 -6.96
CA LYS A 134 0.99 -3.91 -7.73
C LYS A 134 1.80 -4.19 -9.01
N GLY A 135 1.28 -5.04 -9.90
CA GLY A 135 1.98 -5.54 -11.08
C GLY A 135 3.04 -6.60 -10.78
N MET A 136 3.31 -6.82 -9.52
CA MET A 136 4.16 -7.85 -8.94
C MET A 136 3.77 -8.06 -7.48
N PRO A 137 4.00 -9.24 -6.88
CA PRO A 137 3.83 -9.41 -5.45
C PRO A 137 4.96 -8.68 -4.72
N VAL A 138 4.61 -7.78 -3.80
CA VAL A 138 5.59 -7.06 -2.96
C VAL A 138 5.53 -7.55 -1.51
N ASP A 139 6.62 -7.40 -0.78
CA ASP A 139 6.73 -7.79 0.63
C ASP A 139 5.93 -6.86 1.56
N CYS A 140 5.82 -5.59 1.21
CA CYS A 140 5.17 -4.60 2.04
C CYS A 140 4.71 -3.37 1.25
N PRO A 141 3.56 -2.74 1.60
CA PRO A 141 3.08 -1.54 0.90
C PRO A 141 3.49 -0.22 1.56
N GLN A 142 3.96 -0.22 2.84
CA GLN A 142 4.04 0.97 3.67
C GLN A 142 5.44 1.57 3.84
N ARG A 143 6.49 0.73 3.79
CA ARG A 143 7.87 1.16 4.06
C ARG A 143 8.72 1.24 2.79
N ASP A 144 9.99 1.59 2.92
CA ASP A 144 10.96 1.78 1.83
C ASP A 144 11.60 0.48 1.30
N GLU A 145 10.87 -0.62 1.26
CA GLU A 145 11.31 -1.91 0.71
C GLU A 145 10.57 -2.20 -0.61
N ARG A 146 9.35 -2.69 -0.55
CA ARG A 146 8.47 -2.91 -1.72
C ARG A 146 9.11 -3.78 -2.80
N GLN A 147 9.76 -4.88 -2.37
CA GLN A 147 10.49 -5.80 -3.24
C GLN A 147 9.69 -7.09 -3.46
N PRO A 148 9.73 -7.65 -4.68
CA PRO A 148 9.10 -8.92 -4.98
C PRO A 148 10.02 -10.09 -4.62
N TRP A 149 10.19 -10.34 -3.32
CA TRP A 149 10.98 -11.43 -2.79
C TRP A 149 10.37 -12.79 -3.15
N LEU A 150 11.16 -13.66 -3.79
CA LEU A 150 10.68 -14.96 -4.27
C LEU A 150 10.22 -15.85 -3.11
N GLY A 151 11.06 -16.01 -2.09
CA GLY A 151 10.78 -16.85 -0.96
C GLY A 151 9.57 -16.43 -0.12
N ASP A 152 9.30 -15.14 -0.05
CA ASP A 152 8.13 -14.61 0.67
C ASP A 152 6.82 -15.15 0.07
N ARG A 153 6.75 -15.29 -1.25
CA ARG A 153 5.54 -15.72 -1.95
C ARG A 153 5.38 -17.23 -2.06
N THR A 154 6.45 -17.99 -2.09
CA THR A 154 6.40 -19.43 -2.25
C THR A 154 5.49 -20.11 -1.23
N ARG A 155 5.49 -19.64 0.00
CA ARG A 155 4.64 -20.19 1.08
C ARG A 155 3.19 -19.75 1.01
N GLY A 156 2.91 -18.58 0.45
CA GLY A 156 1.58 -17.96 0.43
C GLY A 156 0.79 -18.22 -0.85
N CYS A 157 1.46 -18.37 -1.98
CA CYS A 157 0.87 -18.33 -3.32
C CYS A 157 -0.32 -19.29 -3.52
N LEU A 158 -0.22 -20.53 -3.02
CA LEU A 158 -1.32 -21.49 -3.11
C LEU A 158 -2.53 -21.05 -2.28
N GLY A 159 -2.30 -20.55 -1.05
CA GLY A 159 -3.36 -20.05 -0.18
C GLY A 159 -4.08 -18.84 -0.78
N GLU A 160 -3.34 -17.95 -1.41
CA GLU A 160 -3.87 -16.75 -2.08
C GLU A 160 -4.77 -17.11 -3.26
N SER A 161 -4.45 -18.18 -4.01
CA SER A 161 -5.23 -18.69 -5.15
C SER A 161 -6.61 -19.22 -4.76
N PHE A 162 -6.85 -19.54 -3.49
CA PHE A 162 -8.19 -19.90 -3.00
C PHE A 162 -9.08 -18.68 -2.77
N ILE A 163 -8.51 -17.48 -2.74
CA ILE A 163 -9.22 -16.23 -2.49
C ILE A 163 -9.39 -15.42 -3.78
N PHE A 164 -8.33 -15.33 -4.60
CA PHE A 164 -8.31 -14.56 -5.82
C PHE A 164 -7.77 -15.35 -7.02
N ASP A 165 -8.29 -15.06 -8.21
CA ASP A 165 -7.65 -15.48 -9.46
C ASP A 165 -6.41 -14.61 -9.69
N ASN A 166 -5.28 -15.12 -9.29
CA ASN A 166 -3.98 -14.47 -9.42
C ASN A 166 -3.17 -15.00 -10.62
N ASN A 167 -3.80 -15.77 -11.51
CA ASN A 167 -3.13 -16.44 -12.63
C ASN A 167 -2.39 -15.45 -13.56
N LEU A 168 -3.03 -14.35 -13.94
CA LEU A 168 -2.40 -13.34 -14.82
C LEU A 168 -1.20 -12.68 -14.15
N LEU A 169 -1.30 -12.38 -12.85
CA LEU A 169 -0.20 -11.81 -12.08
C LEU A 169 0.99 -12.76 -12.01
N TYR A 170 0.75 -14.05 -11.66
CA TYR A 170 1.82 -15.02 -11.53
C TYR A 170 2.45 -15.38 -12.89
N ASN A 171 1.67 -15.45 -13.96
CA ASN A 171 2.21 -15.63 -15.31
C ASN A 171 3.09 -14.44 -15.76
N LYS A 172 2.75 -13.23 -15.35
CA LYS A 172 3.60 -12.06 -15.60
C LYS A 172 4.85 -12.13 -14.74
N TRP A 173 4.71 -12.47 -13.46
CA TRP A 173 5.85 -12.56 -12.54
C TRP A 173 6.83 -13.68 -12.90
N ASP A 174 6.36 -14.80 -13.39
CA ASP A 174 7.21 -15.89 -13.92
C ASP A 174 8.09 -15.40 -15.09
N ARG A 175 7.52 -14.56 -15.95
CA ARG A 175 8.31 -13.90 -17.01
C ARG A 175 9.34 -12.94 -16.44
N ASP A 176 9.00 -12.13 -15.45
CA ASP A 176 9.96 -11.22 -14.79
C ASP A 176 11.12 -12.00 -14.17
N ILE A 177 10.84 -13.17 -13.56
CA ILE A 177 11.87 -14.06 -13.00
C ILE A 177 12.76 -14.62 -14.10
N THR A 178 12.16 -15.08 -15.19
CA THR A 178 12.89 -15.61 -16.35
C THR A 178 13.78 -14.54 -16.99
N GLU A 179 13.28 -13.32 -17.16
CA GLU A 179 14.04 -12.19 -17.72
C GLU A 179 15.16 -11.71 -16.79
N ALA A 180 15.01 -11.91 -15.48
CA ALA A 180 16.03 -11.57 -14.49
C ALA A 180 17.11 -12.66 -14.35
N GLN A 181 16.93 -13.84 -14.93
CA GLN A 181 17.90 -14.94 -14.86
C GLN A 181 19.21 -14.56 -15.59
N ARG A 182 20.33 -14.80 -14.94
CA ARG A 182 21.66 -14.55 -15.51
C ARG A 182 22.09 -15.67 -16.47
N GLU A 183 23.11 -15.39 -17.29
CA GLU A 183 23.68 -16.37 -18.23
C GLU A 183 24.21 -17.63 -17.54
N ASP A 184 24.68 -17.52 -16.29
CA ASP A 184 25.12 -18.65 -15.48
C ASP A 184 23.97 -19.47 -14.87
N GLY A 185 22.71 -19.07 -15.16
CA GLY A 185 21.50 -19.70 -14.65
C GLY A 185 21.05 -19.20 -13.29
N CYS A 186 21.79 -18.28 -12.65
CA CYS A 186 21.41 -17.74 -11.34
C CYS A 186 20.12 -16.91 -11.43
N ILE A 187 19.18 -17.18 -10.53
CA ILE A 187 17.97 -16.41 -10.33
C ILE A 187 18.19 -15.48 -9.12
N PRO A 188 17.80 -14.20 -9.19
CA PRO A 188 17.95 -13.27 -8.07
C PRO A 188 16.98 -13.57 -6.95
N ASP A 189 17.27 -13.06 -5.75
CA ASP A 189 16.36 -13.16 -4.59
C ASP A 189 15.04 -12.40 -4.79
N VAL A 190 15.06 -11.38 -5.65
CA VAL A 190 13.90 -10.53 -6.01
C VAL A 190 13.81 -10.36 -7.53
N ALA A 191 12.61 -10.41 -8.08
CA ALA A 191 12.38 -10.22 -9.52
C ALA A 191 11.00 -9.58 -9.79
N PRO A 192 10.91 -8.46 -10.54
CA PRO A 192 12.02 -7.62 -11.01
C PRO A 192 12.73 -6.90 -9.86
N ALA A 193 14.01 -6.67 -9.97
CA ALA A 193 14.79 -6.01 -8.94
C ALA A 193 15.08 -4.55 -9.30
N TYR A 194 14.93 -3.63 -8.32
CA TYR A 194 15.45 -2.26 -8.44
C TYR A 194 16.95 -2.24 -8.29
N TRP A 195 17.50 -3.20 -7.53
CA TRP A 195 18.91 -3.46 -7.34
C TRP A 195 19.19 -4.93 -7.66
N ASN A 196 20.42 -5.24 -8.02
CA ASN A 196 20.82 -6.62 -8.26
C ASN A 196 21.06 -7.34 -6.91
N TYR A 197 20.05 -8.03 -6.44
CA TYR A 197 20.13 -8.95 -5.31
C TYR A 197 20.39 -10.36 -5.85
N TYR A 198 21.62 -10.59 -6.32
CA TYR A 198 22.09 -11.90 -6.65
C TYR A 198 22.98 -12.37 -5.52
N SER A 199 22.46 -13.22 -4.66
CA SER A 199 23.25 -13.89 -3.64
C SER A 199 23.64 -15.28 -4.11
N ASP A 200 24.76 -15.79 -3.60
CA ASP A 200 25.11 -17.20 -3.75
C ASP A 200 24.23 -18.08 -2.85
N ASN A 201 23.29 -17.48 -2.16
CA ASN A 201 22.36 -18.15 -1.28
C ASN A 201 21.12 -18.59 -2.08
N ILE A 202 20.96 -19.90 -2.22
CA ILE A 202 19.85 -20.52 -2.94
C ILE A 202 18.51 -20.49 -2.16
N THR A 203 18.47 -19.88 -0.99
CA THR A 203 17.31 -19.96 -0.10
C THR A 203 16.04 -19.37 -0.74
N TRP A 204 16.14 -18.15 -1.28
CA TRP A 204 15.00 -17.50 -1.92
C TRP A 204 14.66 -18.06 -3.28
N PRO A 205 15.61 -18.25 -4.21
CA PRO A 205 15.35 -18.85 -5.52
C PRO A 205 14.91 -20.32 -5.47
N ALA A 206 15.27 -21.06 -4.42
CA ALA A 206 14.91 -22.47 -4.27
C ALA A 206 13.58 -22.69 -3.51
N ALA A 207 12.94 -21.60 -3.05
CA ALA A 207 11.74 -21.68 -2.22
C ALA A 207 10.46 -21.96 -3.02
#